data_b311c1fc9577caea88dead3616a82588
#
_entry.id   b311c1fc9577caea88dead3616a82588
#
_cell.length_a   1.000
_cell.length_b   1.000
_cell.length_c   1.000
_cell.angle_alpha   90.00
_cell.angle_beta   90.00
_cell.angle_gamma   90.00
#
_symmetry.space_group_name_H-M   'P 1'
#
loop_
_entity.id
_entity.type
_entity.pdbx_description
1 polymer ?
#
loop_
_entity_poly.entity_id
_entity_poly.type
_entity_poly.pdbx_seq_one_letter_code
_entity_poly.pdbx_strand_id
1 'polypeptide(L)'
;MKKLGFVIAGMAAIVLSGCSSVVDNSVASDNSVLEIVRPISISQEDVAAPAPFSVPWPVSSAQRIVSLANGSGEVIVALGGARQIVGRDETSISPEIVDAPIVTSGHEINAESVLALTPDLLVIDASSGPQEAIELIKGAGVPVVEVPEAWNLADINAKVRAIGVAIGAPVEAIDYVTALTSGTQDFSLGSSPKVAFLYLRGTSAIYLLGGVGSGADSMISQAGGVDVGAQAQLGPFTPLTAEEIVKLDPEVLLVMTKGLESVGGIDGLLRLPGIAQTRAAATRAVVAVDDTLLLSFGPRTGNAVVALHDAFLELIAP
;
A
#
# COMPACT_ATOMS: atom_id res chain seq x y z
N MET A 1 60.41 8.92 60.84
CA MET A 1 60.59 10.33 61.31
C MET A 1 59.22 10.99 61.20
N LYS A 2 58.79 11.51 62.42
CA LYS A 2 57.81 12.56 62.71
C LYS A 2 56.38 12.40 62.13
N LYS A 3 55.34 11.98 62.90
CA LYS A 3 54.61 12.77 63.94
C LYS A 3 53.82 13.93 63.29
N LEU A 4 52.51 13.97 63.44
CA LEU A 4 51.64 14.53 64.50
C LEU A 4 50.20 14.54 63.91
N GLY A 5 49.09 14.10 64.37
CA GLY A 5 48.49 14.15 65.67
C GLY A 5 47.71 15.44 65.95
N PHE A 6 46.37 15.38 65.98
CA PHE A 6 45.44 16.17 66.85
C PHE A 6 44.01 15.94 66.33
N VAL A 7 43.08 15.33 66.98
CA VAL A 7 42.35 15.33 68.21
C VAL A 7 41.40 16.52 68.45
N ILE A 8 40.10 16.14 68.68
CA ILE A 8 39.02 16.79 69.49
C ILE A 8 38.20 17.86 68.71
N ALA A 9 36.90 17.99 68.80
CA ALA A 9 35.92 17.64 69.82
C ALA A 9 34.52 17.66 69.23
N GLY A 10 33.67 16.88 69.80
CA GLY A 10 32.25 16.79 69.54
C GLY A 10 31.43 17.95 70.07
N MET A 11 30.28 18.11 69.46
CA MET A 11 29.17 18.77 70.09
C MET A 11 27.85 18.16 69.63
N ALA A 12 27.15 17.53 70.51
CA ALA A 12 25.80 17.03 70.36
C ALA A 12 24.81 18.19 70.29
N ALA A 13 23.89 18.15 69.35
CA ALA A 13 22.67 18.96 69.43
C ALA A 13 21.47 18.12 69.02
N ILE A 14 20.51 18.21 69.90
CA ILE A 14 19.30 17.44 70.06
C ILE A 14 18.30 17.67 68.94
N VAL A 15 17.66 16.58 68.57
CA VAL A 15 16.55 16.39 67.65
C VAL A 15 15.31 17.16 68.10
N LEU A 16 14.64 17.76 67.13
CA LEU A 16 13.20 18.06 67.17
C LEU A 16 12.54 17.41 65.97
N SER A 17 11.74 16.38 66.30
CA SER A 17 10.84 15.72 65.31
C SER A 17 9.78 16.68 64.81
N GLY A 18 9.76 16.92 63.54
CA GLY A 18 8.65 17.52 62.80
C GLY A 18 8.20 16.55 61.72
N CYS A 19 7.11 15.81 61.93
CA CYS A 19 6.42 15.09 60.87
C CYS A 19 5.79 16.11 59.96
N SER A 20 6.38 16.27 58.75
CA SER A 20 5.67 16.80 57.58
C SER A 20 5.65 15.70 56.52
N SER A 21 4.48 15.11 56.31
CA SER A 21 4.19 14.24 55.18
C SER A 21 4.32 15.07 53.90
N VAL A 22 5.48 14.98 53.26
CA VAL A 22 5.64 15.40 51.87
C VAL A 22 4.93 14.36 51.02
N VAL A 23 3.77 14.69 50.47
CA VAL A 23 3.16 13.96 49.37
C VAL A 23 4.09 14.19 48.21
N ASP A 24 4.90 13.17 47.91
CA ASP A 24 5.71 13.12 46.70
C ASP A 24 4.77 12.93 45.52
N ASN A 25 4.36 14.05 44.89
CA ASN A 25 3.60 14.06 43.66
C ASN A 25 4.60 14.00 42.50
N SER A 26 5.37 12.90 42.47
CA SER A 26 6.14 12.57 41.25
C SER A 26 5.14 12.17 40.18
N VAL A 27 4.64 13.18 39.44
CA VAL A 27 4.16 12.98 38.10
C VAL A 27 5.36 12.43 37.33
N ALA A 28 5.38 11.13 37.10
CA ALA A 28 6.29 10.52 36.18
C ALA A 28 6.00 11.18 34.83
N SER A 29 6.80 12.17 34.48
CA SER A 29 6.89 12.64 33.12
C SER A 29 7.46 11.44 32.35
N ASP A 30 6.57 10.74 31.64
CA ASP A 30 6.96 9.78 30.63
C ASP A 30 7.68 10.54 29.50
N ASN A 31 8.97 10.76 29.74
CA ASN A 31 9.88 11.39 28.80
C ASN A 31 10.44 10.28 27.89
N SER A 32 9.56 9.45 27.31
CA SER A 32 9.95 8.55 26.25
C SER A 32 10.42 9.43 25.07
N VAL A 33 11.72 9.53 24.92
CA VAL A 33 12.33 10.16 23.73
C VAL A 33 11.90 9.31 22.54
N LEU A 34 11.02 9.86 21.68
CA LEU A 34 10.62 9.19 20.46
C LEU A 34 11.86 8.99 19.59
N GLU A 35 12.20 7.73 19.32
CA GLU A 35 13.32 7.40 18.46
C GLU A 35 12.99 7.72 17.01
N ILE A 36 13.93 8.39 16.32
CA ILE A 36 13.78 8.68 14.88
C ILE A 36 14.13 7.41 14.12
N VAL A 37 13.16 6.86 13.42
CA VAL A 37 13.32 5.68 12.59
C VAL A 37 13.66 6.05 11.13
N ARG A 38 14.16 5.08 10.37
CA ARG A 38 14.38 5.28 8.93
C ARG A 38 13.07 5.04 8.18
N PRO A 39 12.70 5.95 7.25
CA PRO A 39 11.63 5.66 6.31
C PRO A 39 11.93 4.40 5.50
N ILE A 40 10.90 3.58 5.28
CA ILE A 40 11.02 2.30 4.54
C ILE A 40 10.40 2.49 3.16
N SER A 41 11.07 1.96 2.14
CA SER A 41 10.54 1.89 0.77
C SER A 41 10.36 0.43 0.38
N ILE A 42 9.17 0.09 -0.09
CA ILE A 42 8.84 -1.23 -0.65
C ILE A 42 8.71 -1.08 -2.16
N SER A 43 9.71 -1.56 -2.87
CA SER A 43 9.79 -1.55 -4.33
C SER A 43 9.24 -2.85 -4.91
N GLN A 44 9.15 -2.92 -6.24
CA GLN A 44 8.76 -4.15 -6.92
C GLN A 44 9.76 -5.29 -6.76
N GLU A 45 11.04 -4.97 -6.56
CA GLU A 45 12.10 -5.95 -6.36
C GLU A 45 11.97 -6.63 -5.00
N ASP A 46 11.38 -5.95 -4.00
CA ASP A 46 11.14 -6.48 -2.66
C ASP A 46 9.94 -7.43 -2.61
N VAL A 47 9.09 -7.41 -3.65
CA VAL A 47 7.83 -8.19 -3.69
C VAL A 47 7.85 -9.13 -4.88
N ALA A 48 8.26 -10.37 -4.63
CA ALA A 48 8.35 -11.39 -5.66
C ALA A 48 7.00 -11.66 -6.35
N ALA A 49 7.03 -11.71 -7.69
CA ALA A 49 5.90 -12.21 -8.47
C ALA A 49 5.89 -13.75 -8.42
N PRO A 50 4.71 -14.39 -8.43
CA PRO A 50 4.63 -15.84 -8.56
C PRO A 50 5.13 -16.29 -9.94
N ALA A 51 5.70 -17.51 -10.00
CA ALA A 51 6.08 -18.07 -11.28
C ALA A 51 4.84 -18.26 -12.18
N PRO A 52 4.91 -17.88 -13.46
CA PRO A 52 3.81 -18.07 -14.39
C PRO A 52 3.45 -19.55 -14.55
N PHE A 53 2.15 -19.85 -14.66
CA PHE A 53 1.69 -21.19 -14.93
C PHE A 53 2.08 -21.63 -16.34
N SER A 54 2.66 -22.81 -16.48
CA SER A 54 3.24 -23.26 -17.75
C SER A 54 2.46 -24.45 -18.31
N VAL A 55 1.45 -24.17 -19.10
CA VAL A 55 0.69 -25.16 -19.89
C VAL A 55 0.39 -24.62 -21.28
N PRO A 56 0.14 -25.49 -22.28
CA PRO A 56 -0.37 -25.03 -23.56
C PRO A 56 -1.74 -24.39 -23.43
N TRP A 57 -1.93 -23.21 -24.01
CA TRP A 57 -3.22 -22.54 -24.04
C TRP A 57 -4.14 -23.14 -25.11
N PRO A 58 -5.46 -23.21 -24.85
CA PRO A 58 -6.44 -23.66 -25.84
C PRO A 58 -6.40 -22.80 -27.10
N VAL A 59 -6.62 -23.40 -28.27
CA VAL A 59 -6.71 -22.67 -29.55
C VAL A 59 -7.88 -21.67 -29.56
N SER A 60 -8.92 -21.95 -28.74
CA SER A 60 -10.08 -21.07 -28.59
C SER A 60 -9.84 -19.88 -27.65
N SER A 61 -8.69 -19.79 -26.99
CA SER A 61 -8.35 -18.66 -26.13
C SER A 61 -8.06 -17.39 -26.96
N ALA A 62 -8.21 -16.21 -26.33
CA ALA A 62 -7.80 -14.95 -26.93
C ALA A 62 -6.29 -14.97 -27.22
N GLN A 63 -5.91 -14.49 -28.40
CA GLN A 63 -4.52 -14.54 -28.88
C GLN A 63 -3.89 -13.15 -28.94
N ARG A 64 -4.70 -12.08 -28.93
CA ARG A 64 -4.25 -10.69 -29.04
C ARG A 64 -5.02 -9.83 -28.04
N ILE A 65 -4.57 -9.87 -26.79
CA ILE A 65 -5.25 -9.23 -25.66
C ILE A 65 -4.68 -7.84 -25.45
N VAL A 66 -5.56 -6.84 -25.35
CA VAL A 66 -5.23 -5.55 -24.75
C VAL A 66 -5.77 -5.56 -23.30
N SER A 67 -4.87 -5.40 -22.33
CA SER A 67 -5.16 -5.55 -20.90
C SER A 67 -5.07 -4.19 -20.22
N LEU A 68 -6.22 -3.61 -19.84
CA LEU A 68 -6.32 -2.26 -19.29
C LEU A 68 -6.99 -2.19 -17.91
N ALA A 69 -7.65 -3.26 -17.45
CA ALA A 69 -8.15 -3.33 -16.09
C ALA A 69 -6.99 -3.31 -15.09
N ASN A 70 -7.13 -2.56 -14.00
CA ASN A 70 -6.08 -2.42 -12.98
C ASN A 70 -5.54 -3.79 -12.54
N GLY A 71 -4.22 -4.01 -12.66
CA GLY A 71 -3.54 -5.25 -12.28
C GLY A 71 -3.86 -6.48 -13.15
N SER A 72 -4.68 -6.34 -14.22
CA SER A 72 -5.03 -7.49 -15.08
C SER A 72 -3.84 -8.03 -15.86
N GLY A 73 -2.90 -7.19 -16.26
CA GLY A 73 -1.67 -7.62 -16.93
C GLY A 73 -0.88 -8.64 -16.12
N GLU A 74 -0.70 -8.41 -14.83
CA GLU A 74 -0.01 -9.34 -13.93
C GLU A 74 -0.79 -10.66 -13.75
N VAL A 75 -2.13 -10.58 -13.66
CA VAL A 75 -2.97 -11.77 -13.58
C VAL A 75 -2.80 -12.62 -14.83
N ILE A 76 -2.83 -12.01 -16.02
CA ILE A 76 -2.65 -12.72 -17.31
C ILE A 76 -1.25 -13.33 -17.39
N VAL A 77 -0.20 -12.63 -16.95
CA VAL A 77 1.16 -13.17 -16.86
C VAL A 77 1.21 -14.39 -15.94
N ALA A 78 0.65 -14.28 -14.73
CA ALA A 78 0.61 -15.39 -13.77
C ALA A 78 -0.16 -16.61 -14.30
N LEU A 79 -1.22 -16.38 -15.09
CA LEU A 79 -1.95 -17.42 -15.81
C LEU A 79 -1.16 -18.06 -16.95
N GLY A 80 0.05 -17.54 -17.28
CA GLY A 80 0.88 -18.01 -18.39
C GLY A 80 0.55 -17.39 -19.74
N GLY A 81 -0.26 -16.33 -19.76
CA GLY A 81 -0.75 -15.66 -20.96
C GLY A 81 0.07 -14.46 -21.43
N ALA A 82 1.30 -14.27 -20.99
CA ALA A 82 2.12 -13.10 -21.33
C ALA A 82 2.25 -12.86 -22.85
N ARG A 83 2.38 -13.92 -23.64
CA ARG A 83 2.56 -13.85 -25.10
C ARG A 83 1.34 -13.35 -25.85
N GLN A 84 0.16 -13.43 -25.25
CA GLN A 84 -1.10 -12.97 -25.80
C GLN A 84 -1.30 -11.46 -25.60
N ILE A 85 -0.58 -10.83 -24.66
CA ILE A 85 -0.70 -9.38 -24.42
C ILE A 85 -0.02 -8.61 -25.54
N VAL A 86 -0.79 -7.84 -26.30
CA VAL A 86 -0.32 -6.97 -27.38
C VAL A 86 -0.41 -5.49 -27.05
N GLY A 87 -1.07 -5.11 -25.95
CA GLY A 87 -1.16 -3.75 -25.43
C GLY A 87 -1.53 -3.76 -23.95
N ARG A 88 -1.09 -2.73 -23.22
CA ARG A 88 -1.24 -2.64 -21.78
C ARG A 88 -1.51 -1.22 -21.28
N ASP A 89 -1.90 -1.10 -20.04
CA ASP A 89 -1.94 0.16 -19.29
C ASP A 89 -0.54 0.54 -18.75
N GLU A 90 -0.41 1.73 -18.19
CA GLU A 90 0.85 2.25 -17.62
C GLU A 90 1.33 1.45 -16.39
N THR A 91 0.41 0.82 -15.66
CA THR A 91 0.70 0.14 -14.39
C THR A 91 1.12 -1.31 -14.56
N SER A 92 0.85 -1.91 -15.71
CA SER A 92 1.22 -3.29 -16.05
C SER A 92 2.68 -3.35 -16.49
N ILE A 93 3.61 -3.52 -15.53
CA ILE A 93 5.06 -3.40 -15.76
C ILE A 93 5.82 -4.70 -15.54
N SER A 94 5.13 -5.85 -15.49
CA SER A 94 5.79 -7.16 -15.43
C SER A 94 6.83 -7.31 -16.55
N PRO A 95 8.03 -7.84 -16.28
CA PRO A 95 9.11 -7.96 -17.26
C PRO A 95 8.68 -8.68 -18.54
N GLU A 96 7.76 -9.62 -18.44
CA GLU A 96 7.26 -10.43 -19.56
C GLU A 96 6.43 -9.63 -20.57
N ILE A 97 5.90 -8.46 -20.17
CA ILE A 97 4.99 -7.65 -20.98
C ILE A 97 5.40 -6.17 -21.04
N VAL A 98 6.51 -5.79 -20.43
CA VAL A 98 6.95 -4.39 -20.35
C VAL A 98 7.18 -3.77 -21.73
N ASP A 99 7.53 -4.55 -22.75
CA ASP A 99 7.74 -4.12 -24.13
C ASP A 99 6.41 -3.96 -24.91
N ALA A 100 5.28 -4.42 -24.37
CA ALA A 100 3.99 -4.19 -25.01
C ALA A 100 3.63 -2.69 -24.98
N PRO A 101 3.09 -2.13 -26.07
CA PRO A 101 2.71 -0.73 -26.15
C PRO A 101 1.74 -0.31 -25.04
N ILE A 102 1.99 0.86 -24.42
CA ILE A 102 1.05 1.51 -23.54
C ILE A 102 -0.01 2.21 -24.39
N VAL A 103 -1.29 1.91 -24.15
CA VAL A 103 -2.43 2.46 -24.90
C VAL A 103 -3.40 3.25 -24.02
N THR A 104 -2.94 3.64 -22.84
CA THR A 104 -3.68 4.52 -21.91
C THR A 104 -2.84 5.72 -21.50
N SER A 105 -3.50 6.73 -20.94
CA SER A 105 -2.88 7.80 -20.14
C SER A 105 -3.67 7.90 -18.83
N GLY A 106 -3.11 7.37 -17.74
CA GLY A 106 -3.89 7.07 -16.53
C GLY A 106 -5.00 6.06 -16.86
N HIS A 107 -6.25 6.43 -16.59
CA HIS A 107 -7.42 5.60 -16.93
C HIS A 107 -8.04 5.90 -18.30
N GLU A 108 -7.48 6.87 -19.05
CA GLU A 108 -8.01 7.26 -20.35
C GLU A 108 -7.46 6.34 -21.46
N ILE A 109 -8.37 5.63 -22.14
CA ILE A 109 -8.07 4.71 -23.24
C ILE A 109 -7.89 5.50 -24.53
N ASN A 110 -6.78 5.25 -25.24
CA ASN A 110 -6.61 5.72 -26.60
C ASN A 110 -7.14 4.66 -27.60
N ALA A 111 -8.36 4.86 -28.08
CA ALA A 111 -9.04 3.90 -28.96
C ALA A 111 -8.29 3.63 -30.26
N GLU A 112 -7.67 4.64 -30.86
CA GLU A 112 -6.89 4.47 -32.11
C GLU A 112 -5.66 3.59 -31.87
N SER A 113 -4.94 3.81 -30.76
CA SER A 113 -3.80 2.99 -30.36
C SER A 113 -4.22 1.54 -30.09
N VAL A 114 -5.36 1.32 -29.42
CA VAL A 114 -5.92 -0.02 -29.19
C VAL A 114 -6.23 -0.70 -30.51
N LEU A 115 -6.97 -0.04 -31.41
CA LEU A 115 -7.39 -0.62 -32.70
C LEU A 115 -6.20 -0.89 -33.63
N ALA A 116 -5.14 -0.07 -33.58
CA ALA A 116 -3.92 -0.29 -34.35
C ALA A 116 -3.22 -1.62 -34.01
N LEU A 117 -3.42 -2.12 -32.79
CA LEU A 117 -2.91 -3.42 -32.33
C LEU A 117 -3.73 -4.62 -32.81
N THR A 118 -4.87 -4.39 -33.49
CA THR A 118 -5.77 -5.45 -33.99
C THR A 118 -6.06 -6.51 -32.93
N PRO A 119 -6.56 -6.13 -31.74
CA PRO A 119 -6.84 -7.09 -30.67
C PRO A 119 -8.06 -7.95 -30.99
N ASP A 120 -8.08 -9.17 -30.47
CA ASP A 120 -9.25 -10.04 -30.46
C ASP A 120 -9.99 -9.99 -29.12
N LEU A 121 -9.43 -9.29 -28.12
CA LEU A 121 -10.06 -9.03 -26.82
C LEU A 121 -9.49 -7.77 -26.18
N LEU A 122 -10.39 -6.94 -25.63
CA LEU A 122 -10.06 -5.85 -24.70
C LEU A 122 -10.59 -6.19 -23.31
N VAL A 123 -9.73 -6.17 -22.30
CA VAL A 123 -10.07 -6.37 -20.88
C VAL A 123 -10.01 -5.03 -20.18
N ILE A 124 -11.12 -4.61 -19.59
CA ILE A 124 -11.29 -3.34 -18.85
C ILE A 124 -11.93 -3.59 -17.49
N ASP A 125 -11.97 -2.57 -16.64
CA ASP A 125 -12.75 -2.51 -15.41
C ASP A 125 -13.64 -1.25 -15.38
N ALA A 126 -14.38 -1.06 -14.29
CA ALA A 126 -15.31 0.07 -14.17
C ALA A 126 -14.62 1.44 -14.15
N SER A 127 -13.32 1.52 -13.81
CA SER A 127 -12.55 2.77 -13.83
C SER A 127 -12.05 3.16 -15.21
N SER A 128 -12.11 2.24 -16.18
CA SER A 128 -11.61 2.44 -17.55
C SER A 128 -12.52 3.37 -18.34
N GLY A 129 -11.95 4.35 -19.02
CA GLY A 129 -12.72 5.33 -19.79
C GLY A 129 -11.91 6.02 -20.89
N PRO A 130 -12.47 7.01 -21.58
CA PRO A 130 -13.89 7.41 -21.54
C PRO A 130 -14.80 6.40 -22.26
N GLN A 131 -16.08 6.42 -21.95
CA GLN A 131 -17.07 5.50 -22.52
C GLN A 131 -17.12 5.58 -24.05
N GLU A 132 -16.89 6.75 -24.64
CA GLU A 132 -16.84 6.98 -26.09
C GLU A 132 -15.71 6.17 -26.75
N ALA A 133 -14.55 6.05 -26.10
CA ALA A 133 -13.45 5.23 -26.59
C ALA A 133 -13.80 3.74 -26.58
N ILE A 134 -14.47 3.29 -25.50
CA ILE A 134 -14.94 1.91 -25.36
C ILE A 134 -15.96 1.57 -26.46
N GLU A 135 -16.94 2.46 -26.70
CA GLU A 135 -17.95 2.26 -27.74
C GLU A 135 -17.36 2.28 -29.17
N LEU A 136 -16.33 3.10 -29.41
CA LEU A 136 -15.61 3.09 -30.67
C LEU A 136 -14.92 1.74 -30.93
N ILE A 137 -14.26 1.19 -29.90
CA ILE A 137 -13.59 -0.11 -29.97
C ILE A 137 -14.60 -1.23 -30.20
N LYS A 138 -15.73 -1.23 -29.47
CA LYS A 138 -16.84 -2.18 -29.67
C LYS A 138 -17.42 -2.07 -31.09
N GLY A 139 -17.62 -0.83 -31.56
CA GLY A 139 -18.12 -0.55 -32.92
C GLY A 139 -17.21 -1.04 -34.02
N ALA A 140 -15.91 -1.15 -33.78
CA ALA A 140 -14.94 -1.77 -34.68
C ALA A 140 -14.95 -3.31 -34.65
N GLY A 141 -15.80 -3.94 -33.82
CA GLY A 141 -15.97 -5.38 -33.72
C GLY A 141 -15.02 -6.08 -32.74
N VAL A 142 -14.31 -5.33 -31.90
CA VAL A 142 -13.46 -5.91 -30.85
C VAL A 142 -14.32 -6.30 -29.66
N PRO A 143 -14.30 -7.56 -29.19
CA PRO A 143 -14.92 -7.97 -27.95
C PRO A 143 -14.33 -7.19 -26.77
N VAL A 144 -15.18 -6.64 -25.91
CA VAL A 144 -14.78 -5.92 -24.70
C VAL A 144 -15.38 -6.62 -23.50
N VAL A 145 -14.55 -7.02 -22.55
CA VAL A 145 -14.98 -7.64 -21.29
C VAL A 145 -14.59 -6.75 -20.13
N GLU A 146 -15.60 -6.36 -19.37
CA GLU A 146 -15.41 -5.67 -18.09
C GLU A 146 -15.29 -6.72 -16.98
N VAL A 147 -14.20 -6.67 -16.23
CA VAL A 147 -13.92 -7.56 -15.10
C VAL A 147 -14.13 -6.84 -13.79
N PRO A 148 -14.46 -7.56 -12.69
CA PRO A 148 -14.67 -6.93 -11.40
C PRO A 148 -13.37 -6.30 -10.89
N GLU A 149 -13.48 -5.14 -10.27
CA GLU A 149 -12.41 -4.54 -9.48
C GLU A 149 -12.21 -5.33 -8.18
N ALA A 150 -11.02 -5.19 -7.59
CA ALA A 150 -10.72 -5.71 -6.26
C ALA A 150 -10.24 -4.55 -5.39
N TRP A 151 -10.94 -4.32 -4.27
CA TRP A 151 -10.64 -3.30 -3.28
C TRP A 151 -10.29 -3.89 -1.91
N ASN A 152 -10.23 -5.21 -1.84
CA ASN A 152 -9.78 -5.97 -0.68
C ASN A 152 -9.26 -7.34 -1.11
N LEU A 153 -8.61 -8.06 -0.18
CA LEU A 153 -8.01 -9.35 -0.48
C LEU A 153 -9.04 -10.42 -0.89
N ALA A 154 -10.27 -10.36 -0.36
CA ALA A 154 -11.31 -11.35 -0.67
C ALA A 154 -11.80 -11.25 -2.13
N ASP A 155 -11.72 -10.07 -2.74
CA ASP A 155 -12.17 -9.82 -4.12
C ASP A 155 -11.17 -10.37 -5.16
N ILE A 156 -9.90 -10.61 -4.80
CA ILE A 156 -8.84 -11.01 -5.73
C ILE A 156 -9.21 -12.28 -6.48
N ASN A 157 -9.77 -13.28 -5.80
CA ASN A 157 -10.14 -14.55 -6.43
C ASN A 157 -11.24 -14.39 -7.47
N ALA A 158 -12.21 -13.52 -7.23
CA ALA A 158 -13.26 -13.20 -8.20
C ALA A 158 -12.68 -12.52 -9.45
N LYS A 159 -11.77 -11.57 -9.25
CA LYS A 159 -11.04 -10.88 -10.32
C LYS A 159 -10.19 -11.84 -11.15
N VAL A 160 -9.38 -12.68 -10.52
CA VAL A 160 -8.53 -13.69 -11.20
C VAL A 160 -9.39 -14.63 -12.04
N ARG A 161 -10.48 -15.16 -11.48
CA ARG A 161 -11.39 -16.05 -12.22
C ARG A 161 -12.07 -15.36 -13.38
N ALA A 162 -12.54 -14.14 -13.19
CA ALA A 162 -13.19 -13.37 -14.26
C ALA A 162 -12.23 -13.10 -15.43
N ILE A 163 -11.00 -12.68 -15.13
CA ILE A 163 -9.95 -12.47 -16.13
C ILE A 163 -9.63 -13.79 -16.83
N GLY A 164 -9.38 -14.86 -16.08
CA GLY A 164 -9.02 -16.17 -16.64
C GLY A 164 -10.09 -16.71 -17.59
N VAL A 165 -11.36 -16.60 -17.21
CA VAL A 165 -12.50 -17.01 -18.07
C VAL A 165 -12.59 -16.13 -19.31
N ALA A 166 -12.46 -14.80 -19.15
CA ALA A 166 -12.55 -13.85 -20.26
C ALA A 166 -11.51 -14.12 -21.35
N ILE A 167 -10.27 -14.43 -20.96
CA ILE A 167 -9.17 -14.69 -21.89
C ILE A 167 -9.12 -16.14 -22.39
N GLY A 168 -9.96 -17.03 -21.87
CA GLY A 168 -9.97 -18.47 -22.20
C GLY A 168 -8.78 -19.22 -21.64
N ALA A 169 -8.27 -18.82 -20.46
CA ALA A 169 -7.16 -19.53 -19.81
C ALA A 169 -7.55 -20.96 -19.38
N PRO A 170 -6.59 -21.90 -19.34
CA PRO A 170 -6.82 -23.23 -18.79
C PRO A 170 -7.35 -23.14 -17.35
N VAL A 171 -8.30 -24.03 -17.00
CA VAL A 171 -8.90 -24.06 -15.65
C VAL A 171 -7.84 -24.30 -14.59
N GLU A 172 -6.86 -25.15 -14.89
CA GLU A 172 -5.73 -25.45 -14.00
C GLU A 172 -4.87 -24.21 -13.70
N ALA A 173 -4.72 -23.31 -14.68
CA ALA A 173 -4.03 -22.02 -14.48
C ALA A 173 -4.84 -21.11 -13.57
N ILE A 174 -6.16 -21.02 -13.76
CA ILE A 174 -7.05 -20.23 -12.92
C ILE A 174 -7.03 -20.75 -11.48
N ASP A 175 -7.10 -22.05 -11.29
CA ASP A 175 -7.08 -22.67 -9.96
C ASP A 175 -5.71 -22.47 -9.28
N TYR A 176 -4.61 -22.58 -10.03
CA TYR A 176 -3.26 -22.28 -9.53
C TYR A 176 -3.14 -20.86 -9.01
N VAL A 177 -3.46 -19.86 -9.84
CA VAL A 177 -3.34 -18.45 -9.43
C VAL A 177 -4.32 -18.12 -8.29
N THR A 178 -5.54 -18.67 -8.33
CA THR A 178 -6.50 -18.51 -7.24
C THR A 178 -5.97 -19.07 -5.91
N ALA A 179 -5.29 -20.23 -5.94
CA ALA A 179 -4.69 -20.81 -4.74
C ALA A 179 -3.57 -19.93 -4.16
N LEU A 180 -2.75 -19.32 -5.03
CA LEU A 180 -1.70 -18.38 -4.60
C LEU A 180 -2.25 -17.14 -3.92
N THR A 181 -3.38 -16.62 -4.41
CA THR A 181 -4.00 -15.39 -3.89
C THR A 181 -4.92 -15.63 -2.70
N SER A 182 -5.25 -16.88 -2.39
CA SER A 182 -6.10 -17.26 -1.24
C SER A 182 -5.35 -17.37 0.07
N GLY A 183 -4.01 -17.34 0.04
CA GLY A 183 -3.16 -17.46 1.23
C GLY A 183 -3.20 -16.18 2.07
N THR A 184 -4.19 -16.04 2.94
CA THR A 184 -4.15 -15.03 4.01
C THR A 184 -3.29 -15.56 5.14
N GLN A 185 -2.11 -14.98 5.36
CA GLN A 185 -1.41 -15.15 6.63
C GLN A 185 -2.01 -14.17 7.63
N ASP A 186 -2.36 -14.69 8.81
CA ASP A 186 -2.86 -13.86 9.90
C ASP A 186 -1.64 -13.28 10.62
N PHE A 187 -1.28 -12.05 10.29
CA PHE A 187 -0.16 -11.36 10.92
C PHE A 187 -0.61 -10.70 12.20
N SER A 188 -0.12 -11.20 13.32
CA SER A 188 -0.33 -10.62 14.65
C SER A 188 0.93 -9.88 15.09
N LEU A 189 0.85 -8.56 15.18
CA LEU A 189 1.87 -7.73 15.80
C LEU A 189 1.65 -7.69 17.33
N GLY A 190 2.74 -7.59 18.09
CA GLY A 190 2.65 -7.41 19.54
C GLY A 190 1.92 -6.12 19.95
N SER A 191 2.00 -5.09 19.13
CA SER A 191 1.16 -3.89 19.14
C SER A 191 0.81 -3.55 17.70
N SER A 192 -0.45 -3.22 17.42
CA SER A 192 -0.90 -2.84 16.06
C SER A 192 -0.69 -1.33 15.87
N PRO A 193 0.24 -0.90 15.01
CA PRO A 193 0.49 0.52 14.78
C PRO A 193 -0.73 1.20 14.15
N LYS A 194 -0.96 2.45 14.53
CA LYS A 194 -1.95 3.32 13.89
C LYS A 194 -1.37 3.85 12.58
N VAL A 195 -1.94 3.46 11.46
CA VAL A 195 -1.44 3.78 10.11
C VAL A 195 -2.41 4.72 9.40
N ALA A 196 -1.92 5.81 8.84
CA ALA A 196 -2.69 6.64 7.92
C ALA A 196 -2.22 6.39 6.48
N PHE A 197 -3.11 5.94 5.60
CA PHE A 197 -2.83 5.92 4.17
C PHE A 197 -3.12 7.29 3.56
N LEU A 198 -2.12 7.88 2.89
CA LEU A 198 -2.25 9.16 2.22
C LEU A 198 -2.10 8.99 0.70
N TYR A 199 -3.18 9.29 -0.02
CA TYR A 199 -3.15 9.38 -1.47
C TYR A 199 -2.79 10.80 -1.88
N LEU A 200 -1.63 10.98 -2.52
CA LEU A 200 -1.02 12.26 -2.80
C LEU A 200 -0.82 12.48 -4.30
N ARG A 201 -1.18 13.66 -4.78
CA ARG A 201 -0.89 14.20 -6.12
C ARG A 201 -0.51 15.66 -5.98
N GLY A 202 0.74 15.93 -5.52
CA GLY A 202 1.21 17.27 -5.18
C GLY A 202 1.14 18.27 -6.34
N THR A 203 1.42 17.82 -7.57
CA THR A 203 1.31 18.64 -8.78
C THR A 203 -0.12 19.10 -9.08
N SER A 204 -1.13 18.36 -8.60
CA SER A 204 -2.56 18.69 -8.74
C SER A 204 -3.18 19.19 -7.43
N ALA A 205 -2.37 19.37 -6.38
CA ALA A 205 -2.81 19.74 -5.02
C ALA A 205 -3.92 18.82 -4.46
N ILE A 206 -3.88 17.51 -4.82
CA ILE A 206 -4.80 16.49 -4.33
C ILE A 206 -4.13 15.78 -3.16
N TYR A 207 -4.73 15.88 -1.99
CA TYR A 207 -4.30 15.24 -0.76
C TYR A 207 -5.51 14.57 -0.13
N LEU A 208 -5.53 13.23 -0.13
CA LEU A 208 -6.65 12.45 0.38
C LEU A 208 -6.15 11.49 1.48
N LEU A 209 -6.99 11.31 2.48
CA LEU A 209 -6.83 10.30 3.51
C LEU A 209 -7.66 9.07 3.13
N GLY A 210 -7.03 7.90 3.11
CA GLY A 210 -7.73 6.62 2.90
C GLY A 210 -8.59 6.27 4.11
N GLY A 211 -9.65 5.53 3.86
CA GLY A 211 -10.56 5.01 4.86
C GLY A 211 -11.23 3.74 4.36
N VAL A 212 -12.43 3.44 4.86
CA VAL A 212 -13.17 2.22 4.52
C VAL A 212 -13.36 2.08 3.01
N GLY A 213 -12.84 0.99 2.43
CA GLY A 213 -12.95 0.68 1.00
C GLY A 213 -11.91 1.38 0.12
N SER A 214 -10.86 1.99 0.69
CA SER A 214 -9.74 2.55 -0.08
C SER A 214 -8.84 1.47 -0.70
N GLY A 215 -8.98 0.22 -0.26
CA GLY A 215 -8.06 -0.87 -0.56
C GLY A 215 -6.87 -0.90 0.41
N ALA A 216 -6.28 0.24 0.71
CA ALA A 216 -5.20 0.31 1.70
C ALA A 216 -5.65 -0.11 3.10
N ASP A 217 -6.92 0.12 3.48
CA ASP A 217 -7.51 -0.36 4.72
C ASP A 217 -7.42 -1.89 4.86
N SER A 218 -7.68 -2.62 3.79
CA SER A 218 -7.54 -4.08 3.73
C SER A 218 -6.08 -4.51 3.85
N MET A 219 -5.16 -3.84 3.15
CA MET A 219 -3.72 -4.13 3.19
C MET A 219 -3.12 -3.86 4.58
N ILE A 220 -3.43 -2.71 5.16
CA ILE A 220 -2.98 -2.32 6.52
C ILE A 220 -3.47 -3.32 7.56
N SER A 221 -4.76 -3.66 7.52
CA SER A 221 -5.36 -4.62 8.46
C SER A 221 -4.71 -5.99 8.36
N GLN A 222 -4.51 -6.51 7.15
CA GLN A 222 -3.86 -7.80 6.94
C GLN A 222 -2.39 -7.81 7.35
N ALA A 223 -1.69 -6.68 7.22
CA ALA A 223 -0.32 -6.53 7.71
C ALA A 223 -0.22 -6.35 9.24
N GLY A 224 -1.34 -6.35 9.96
CA GLY A 224 -1.40 -6.24 11.43
C GLY A 224 -1.49 -4.80 11.96
N GLY A 225 -1.63 -3.80 11.10
CA GLY A 225 -1.85 -2.40 11.47
C GLY A 225 -3.32 -2.05 11.70
N VAL A 226 -3.56 -0.85 12.20
CA VAL A 226 -4.89 -0.24 12.33
C VAL A 226 -4.97 0.96 11.40
N ASP A 227 -5.80 0.90 10.36
CA ASP A 227 -6.08 2.06 9.52
C ASP A 227 -6.89 3.10 10.29
N VAL A 228 -6.30 4.28 10.51
CA VAL A 228 -6.95 5.34 11.32
C VAL A 228 -8.14 5.98 10.60
N GLY A 229 -8.12 6.04 9.26
CA GLY A 229 -9.25 6.52 8.47
C GLY A 229 -10.43 5.56 8.52
N ALA A 230 -10.16 4.26 8.36
CA ALA A 230 -11.20 3.23 8.49
C ALA A 230 -11.74 3.15 9.93
N GLN A 231 -10.88 3.27 10.95
CA GLN A 231 -11.31 3.33 12.35
C GLN A 231 -12.22 4.53 12.63
N ALA A 232 -11.95 5.66 12.00
CA ALA A 232 -12.79 6.86 12.08
C ALA A 232 -14.04 6.81 11.15
N GLN A 233 -14.28 5.68 10.46
CA GLN A 233 -15.39 5.50 9.52
C GLN A 233 -15.40 6.52 8.38
N LEU A 234 -14.22 6.98 7.96
CA LEU A 234 -14.07 7.83 6.78
C LEU A 234 -14.33 7.01 5.51
N GLY A 235 -14.78 7.69 4.45
CA GLY A 235 -14.94 7.09 3.13
C GLY A 235 -13.60 6.72 2.48
N PRO A 236 -13.63 6.06 1.31
CA PRO A 236 -12.43 5.51 0.68
C PRO A 236 -11.32 6.53 0.48
N PHE A 237 -11.69 7.74 0.05
CA PHE A 237 -10.76 8.85 -0.21
C PHE A 237 -11.39 10.15 0.26
N THR A 238 -11.08 10.53 1.48
CA THR A 238 -11.60 11.76 2.12
C THR A 238 -10.56 12.88 2.01
N PRO A 239 -10.93 14.13 1.68
CA PRO A 239 -9.99 15.23 1.67
C PRO A 239 -9.22 15.36 2.97
N LEU A 240 -7.87 15.36 2.88
CA LEU A 240 -6.99 15.48 4.04
C LEU A 240 -7.08 16.91 4.62
N THR A 241 -7.47 17.02 5.87
CA THR A 241 -7.41 18.29 6.62
C THR A 241 -6.39 18.22 7.73
N ALA A 242 -5.79 19.37 8.07
CA ALA A 242 -4.83 19.45 9.18
C ALA A 242 -5.46 19.05 10.52
N GLU A 243 -6.71 19.41 10.75
CA GLU A 243 -7.43 19.08 11.98
C GLU A 243 -7.68 17.59 12.11
N GLU A 244 -8.13 16.93 11.03
CA GLU A 244 -8.45 15.52 11.05
C GLU A 244 -7.21 14.65 11.28
N ILE A 245 -6.11 14.92 10.55
CA ILE A 245 -4.90 14.10 10.70
C ILE A 245 -4.24 14.27 12.08
N VAL A 246 -4.29 15.47 12.67
CA VAL A 246 -3.80 15.70 14.04
C VAL A 246 -4.66 14.97 15.07
N LYS A 247 -5.98 14.95 14.88
CA LYS A 247 -6.91 14.23 15.77
C LYS A 247 -6.70 12.72 15.69
N LEU A 248 -6.45 12.17 14.50
CA LEU A 248 -6.21 10.74 14.28
C LEU A 248 -4.86 10.29 14.82
N ASP A 249 -3.88 11.18 14.81
CA ASP A 249 -2.52 11.01 15.33
C ASP A 249 -1.90 9.65 14.96
N PRO A 250 -1.64 9.40 13.67
CA PRO A 250 -1.04 8.15 13.21
C PRO A 250 0.39 7.99 13.72
N GLU A 251 0.80 6.73 13.91
CA GLU A 251 2.15 6.32 14.26
C GLU A 251 3.00 6.04 13.02
N VAL A 252 2.33 5.70 11.90
CA VAL A 252 2.96 5.42 10.60
C VAL A 252 2.18 6.12 9.49
N LEU A 253 2.89 6.72 8.54
CA LEU A 253 2.32 7.22 7.29
C LEU A 253 2.61 6.21 6.18
N LEU A 254 1.57 5.69 5.55
CA LEU A 254 1.66 4.85 4.36
C LEU A 254 1.36 5.70 3.13
N VAL A 255 2.25 5.68 2.14
CA VAL A 255 2.12 6.47 0.91
C VAL A 255 2.52 5.64 -0.31
N MET A 256 2.08 6.04 -1.49
CA MET A 256 2.61 5.50 -2.74
C MET A 256 3.82 6.32 -3.19
N THR A 257 4.80 5.66 -3.83
CA THR A 257 6.11 6.24 -4.19
C THR A 257 5.97 7.49 -5.07
N LYS A 258 5.19 7.44 -6.16
CA LYS A 258 4.96 8.61 -7.02
C LYS A 258 4.23 9.74 -6.30
N GLY A 259 3.30 9.40 -5.39
CA GLY A 259 2.62 10.35 -4.53
C GLY A 259 3.61 11.06 -3.62
N LEU A 260 4.51 10.33 -2.98
CA LEU A 260 5.57 10.88 -2.13
C LEU A 260 6.52 11.79 -2.91
N GLU A 261 6.97 11.37 -4.08
CA GLU A 261 7.82 12.17 -4.97
C GLU A 261 7.13 13.49 -5.37
N SER A 262 5.83 13.44 -5.65
CA SER A 262 5.04 14.60 -6.09
C SER A 262 4.95 15.72 -5.06
N VAL A 263 5.17 15.42 -3.78
CA VAL A 263 5.18 16.40 -2.67
C VAL A 263 6.59 16.78 -2.21
N GLY A 264 7.64 16.29 -2.87
CA GLY A 264 9.03 16.58 -2.55
C GLY A 264 9.67 15.59 -1.57
N GLY A 265 9.24 14.34 -1.63
CA GLY A 265 9.77 13.24 -0.82
C GLY A 265 9.35 13.34 0.65
N ILE A 266 10.08 12.62 1.51
CA ILE A 266 9.81 12.56 2.95
C ILE A 266 9.74 13.94 3.58
N ASP A 267 10.73 14.81 3.30
CA ASP A 267 10.77 16.12 3.90
C ASP A 267 9.62 17.04 3.43
N GLY A 268 9.15 16.84 2.19
CA GLY A 268 7.98 17.51 1.67
C GLY A 268 6.69 17.03 2.34
N LEU A 269 6.52 15.73 2.45
CA LEU A 269 5.40 15.09 3.14
C LEU A 269 5.27 15.59 4.59
N LEU A 270 6.36 15.57 5.33
CA LEU A 270 6.37 15.96 6.75
C LEU A 270 6.10 17.46 6.98
N ARG A 271 6.15 18.28 5.92
CA ARG A 271 5.76 19.71 5.98
C ARG A 271 4.32 19.98 5.62
N LEU A 272 3.56 18.97 5.16
CA LEU A 272 2.14 19.16 4.86
C LEU A 272 1.36 19.59 6.12
N PRO A 273 0.34 20.44 5.97
CA PRO A 273 -0.45 20.93 7.10
C PRO A 273 -1.04 19.77 7.94
N GLY A 274 -0.82 19.82 9.24
CA GLY A 274 -1.25 18.80 10.21
C GLY A 274 -0.30 17.61 10.33
N ILE A 275 0.39 17.19 9.28
CA ILE A 275 1.31 16.05 9.32
C ILE A 275 2.44 16.27 10.33
N ALA A 276 3.06 17.47 10.32
CA ALA A 276 4.17 17.81 11.21
C ALA A 276 3.86 17.65 12.72
N GLN A 277 2.58 17.62 13.11
CA GLN A 277 2.14 17.50 14.51
C GLN A 277 1.82 16.05 14.90
N THR A 278 1.94 15.07 14.02
CA THR A 278 1.65 13.65 14.28
C THR A 278 2.86 12.93 14.88
N ARG A 279 2.60 11.83 15.59
CA ARG A 279 3.67 10.92 16.06
C ARG A 279 4.50 10.38 14.90
N ALA A 280 3.87 10.00 13.81
CA ALA A 280 4.57 9.54 12.61
C ALA A 280 5.58 10.57 12.08
N ALA A 281 5.25 11.87 12.11
CA ALA A 281 6.20 12.90 11.71
C ALA A 281 7.34 13.07 12.71
N ALA A 282 7.06 13.00 14.02
CA ALA A 282 8.06 13.12 15.07
C ALA A 282 9.13 12.00 14.98
N THR A 283 8.71 10.78 14.64
CA THR A 283 9.61 9.61 14.48
C THR A 283 10.09 9.44 13.03
N ARG A 284 9.55 10.16 12.08
CA ARG A 284 9.75 9.98 10.62
C ARG A 284 9.29 8.60 10.11
N ALA A 285 8.34 7.97 10.78
CA ALA A 285 7.81 6.66 10.44
C ALA A 285 6.95 6.73 9.16
N VAL A 286 7.57 6.53 8.02
CA VAL A 286 6.95 6.57 6.70
C VAL A 286 7.27 5.26 5.96
N VAL A 287 6.24 4.61 5.42
CA VAL A 287 6.35 3.49 4.49
C VAL A 287 5.90 3.97 3.12
N ALA A 288 6.81 3.95 2.15
CA ALA A 288 6.52 4.23 0.75
C ALA A 288 6.43 2.91 -0.02
N VAL A 289 5.30 2.65 -0.68
CA VAL A 289 5.07 1.44 -1.45
C VAL A 289 4.97 1.79 -2.93
N ASP A 290 5.57 0.97 -3.79
CA ASP A 290 5.43 1.14 -5.24
C ASP A 290 3.94 1.18 -5.64
N ASP A 291 3.59 2.11 -6.53
CA ASP A 291 2.20 2.38 -6.94
C ASP A 291 1.50 1.15 -7.53
N THR A 292 2.25 0.22 -8.10
CA THR A 292 1.72 -1.00 -8.71
C THR A 292 1.53 -2.15 -7.72
N LEU A 293 1.94 -1.99 -6.46
CA LEU A 293 1.83 -3.03 -5.43
C LEU A 293 0.66 -2.80 -4.49
N LEU A 294 0.45 -1.55 -4.05
CA LEU A 294 -0.45 -1.28 -2.93
C LEU A 294 -1.93 -1.49 -3.27
N LEU A 295 -2.37 -1.03 -4.45
CA LEU A 295 -3.78 -1.02 -4.85
C LEU A 295 -4.09 -1.84 -6.11
N SER A 296 -3.16 -2.66 -6.60
CA SER A 296 -3.38 -3.48 -7.80
C SER A 296 -4.25 -4.71 -7.54
N PHE A 297 -4.20 -5.25 -6.33
CA PHE A 297 -4.90 -6.47 -5.93
C PHE A 297 -4.75 -7.59 -6.96
N GLY A 298 -3.51 -7.96 -7.18
CA GLY A 298 -3.08 -8.98 -8.13
C GLY A 298 -2.36 -10.16 -7.46
N PRO A 299 -1.66 -10.98 -8.24
CA PRO A 299 -0.97 -12.18 -7.75
C PRO A 299 0.12 -11.92 -6.70
N ARG A 300 0.67 -10.71 -6.66
CA ARG A 300 1.70 -10.29 -5.68
C ARG A 300 1.15 -9.76 -4.36
N THR A 301 -0.17 -9.58 -4.23
CA THR A 301 -0.77 -8.92 -3.07
C THR A 301 -0.41 -9.60 -1.75
N GLY A 302 -0.40 -10.93 -1.70
CA GLY A 302 0.00 -11.67 -0.50
C GLY A 302 1.44 -11.32 -0.06
N ASN A 303 2.39 -11.29 -1.00
CA ASN A 303 3.77 -10.93 -0.71
C ASN A 303 3.93 -9.44 -0.34
N ALA A 304 3.10 -8.56 -0.92
CA ALA A 304 3.08 -7.14 -0.55
C ALA A 304 2.58 -6.95 0.90
N VAL A 305 1.61 -7.74 1.34
CA VAL A 305 1.16 -7.75 2.76
C VAL A 305 2.29 -8.21 3.69
N VAL A 306 3.07 -9.24 3.31
CA VAL A 306 4.25 -9.68 4.09
C VAL A 306 5.25 -8.53 4.23
N ALA A 307 5.60 -7.88 3.11
CA ALA A 307 6.54 -6.76 3.12
C ALA A 307 6.05 -5.58 3.97
N LEU A 308 4.75 -5.28 3.94
CA LEU A 308 4.14 -4.27 4.82
C LEU A 308 4.21 -4.67 6.30
N HIS A 309 3.94 -5.95 6.61
CA HIS A 309 4.06 -6.47 7.96
C HIS A 309 5.49 -6.30 8.50
N ASP A 310 6.49 -6.71 7.73
CA ASP A 310 7.89 -6.58 8.10
C ASP A 310 8.30 -5.11 8.31
N ALA A 311 7.82 -4.21 7.44
CA ALA A 311 8.02 -2.78 7.58
C ALA A 311 7.38 -2.22 8.88
N PHE A 312 6.18 -2.66 9.21
CA PHE A 312 5.53 -2.25 10.46
C PHE A 312 6.30 -2.79 11.68
N LEU A 313 6.77 -4.05 11.65
CA LEU A 313 7.61 -4.60 12.72
C LEU A 313 8.87 -3.78 12.93
N GLU A 314 9.57 -3.39 11.87
CA GLU A 314 10.79 -2.59 11.94
C GLU A 314 10.54 -1.20 12.57
N LEU A 315 9.42 -0.56 12.19
CA LEU A 315 9.08 0.79 12.64
C LEU A 315 8.58 0.86 14.10
N ILE A 316 8.03 -0.26 14.63
CA ILE A 316 7.51 -0.32 16.00
C ILE A 316 8.44 -1.10 16.95
N ALA A 317 9.57 -1.60 16.46
CA ALA A 317 10.56 -2.26 17.30
C ALA A 317 11.09 -1.26 18.33
N PRO A 318 11.22 -1.68 19.63
CA PRO A 318 11.66 -0.82 20.71
C PRO A 318 13.15 -0.42 20.60
#